data_93034901a23a3c6e8c91db5dd93a00e4
#
_entry.id   93034901a23a3c6e8c91db5dd93a00e4
#
_cell.length_a   1.000
_cell.length_b   1.000
_cell.length_c   1.000
_cell.angle_alpha   90.00
_cell.angle_beta   90.00
_cell.angle_gamma   90.00
#
_symmetry.space_group_name_H-M   'P 1'
#
loop_
_entity.id
_entity.type
_entity.pdbx_description
1 polymer ?
#
loop_
_entity_poly.entity_id
_entity_poly.type
_entity_poly.pdbx_seq_one_letter_code
_entity_poly.pdbx_strand_id
1 'polypeptide(L)'
;RTLKNLFPMKTLFRTALLLVCGFPLFACTPHAASDAPYRIEEGTIVFAEPARAEGQCDVLQLRCDPIPVVRVAFIGLGMRGSTAVERFTQLDGVEIVALCDKVPAHVERAQRTLSVHGLPAAQEFTGADDWRRVCELEGVDLIYNCTDWQMHVPIALYAMERGKHVAVEVPAALTVADCWALVDAAERTRRHCMMLENCCYDFFEMTTLNMAREGLFGEIVHVEGAYIHDLRELQFDRRHGYIDMWRLEHNALHTGNPYPTHGLGPLCQLLDIHRGDRMERLVSLSSDQFGMSAYATAKYGAESAEAERSYALGDMNTTLIRTARGKSILIQHDITSPRPYNRLHTISGTKGFAQKYPIRSLAFDPDAHHRLSDEQLDQMLRRYEHPITREIGEKAREVGGHGGMDFIMDY
;
A
#
# COMPACT_ATOMS: atom_id res chain seq x y z
N ARG A 1 -62.01 14.70 -5.21
CA ARG A 1 -62.74 14.05 -6.32
C ARG A 1 -62.11 12.68 -6.57
N THR A 2 -62.89 11.69 -6.20
CA THR A 2 -62.78 10.24 -6.34
C THR A 2 -62.72 9.80 -7.81
N LEU A 3 -61.94 8.75 -8.09
CA LEU A 3 -62.35 7.74 -9.07
C LEU A 3 -61.63 6.41 -8.77
N LYS A 4 -62.44 5.46 -8.31
CA LYS A 4 -62.22 4.02 -8.28
C LYS A 4 -62.36 3.48 -9.70
N ASN A 5 -61.54 2.52 -10.12
CA ASN A 5 -61.99 1.47 -11.02
C ASN A 5 -61.27 0.16 -10.72
N LEU A 6 -62.07 -0.78 -10.25
CA LEU A 6 -61.87 -2.23 -10.18
C LEU A 6 -61.93 -2.81 -11.61
N PHE A 7 -61.11 -3.79 -11.91
CA PHE A 7 -61.41 -4.80 -12.92
C PHE A 7 -61.14 -6.21 -12.36
N PRO A 8 -62.01 -7.17 -12.72
CA PRO A 8 -62.10 -8.45 -12.03
C PRO A 8 -61.21 -9.55 -12.65
N MET A 9 -60.79 -10.48 -11.78
CA MET A 9 -60.21 -11.78 -12.12
C MET A 9 -61.19 -12.63 -12.95
N LYS A 10 -60.74 -13.16 -14.07
CA LYS A 10 -61.37 -14.32 -14.71
C LYS A 10 -60.34 -15.48 -14.78
N THR A 11 -60.67 -16.51 -14.02
CA THR A 11 -60.13 -17.84 -14.04
C THR A 11 -60.37 -18.49 -15.38
N LEU A 12 -59.34 -18.98 -16.04
CA LEU A 12 -59.46 -19.93 -17.13
C LEU A 12 -58.56 -21.12 -16.90
N PHE A 13 -59.17 -22.23 -16.46
CA PHE A 13 -58.58 -23.58 -16.56
C PHE A 13 -58.42 -23.95 -18.04
N ARG A 14 -57.25 -24.28 -18.45
CA ARG A 14 -56.97 -25.08 -19.65
C ARG A 14 -55.99 -26.15 -19.35
N THR A 15 -56.45 -27.36 -19.38
CA THR A 15 -55.75 -28.63 -19.43
C THR A 15 -54.70 -28.62 -20.53
N ALA A 16 -53.48 -28.85 -20.22
CA ALA A 16 -52.39 -29.08 -21.18
C ALA A 16 -51.68 -30.38 -20.90
N LEU A 17 -51.78 -31.24 -21.84
CA LEU A 17 -51.22 -32.54 -22.14
C LEU A 17 -49.72 -32.65 -21.76
N LEU A 18 -49.40 -33.63 -20.92
CA LEU A 18 -48.04 -34.05 -20.63
C LEU A 18 -47.39 -34.67 -21.87
N LEU A 19 -46.47 -33.93 -22.51
CA LEU A 19 -45.47 -34.50 -23.41
C LEU A 19 -44.20 -34.69 -22.56
N VAL A 20 -43.91 -35.97 -22.27
CA VAL A 20 -42.63 -36.39 -21.66
C VAL A 20 -41.57 -36.36 -22.77
N CYS A 21 -40.87 -35.27 -22.89
CA CYS A 21 -39.61 -35.21 -23.61
C CYS A 21 -38.51 -35.58 -22.65
N GLY A 22 -37.95 -36.81 -22.82
CA GLY A 22 -36.75 -37.21 -22.12
C GLY A 22 -35.56 -36.32 -22.45
N PHE A 23 -35.22 -35.41 -21.56
CA PHE A 23 -33.90 -34.78 -21.59
C PHE A 23 -32.89 -35.70 -20.98
N PRO A 24 -31.75 -35.99 -21.62
CA PRO A 24 -30.68 -36.73 -20.98
C PRO A 24 -30.22 -35.93 -19.77
N LEU A 25 -30.24 -36.57 -18.61
CA LEU A 25 -29.52 -36.12 -17.42
C LEU A 25 -28.03 -36.05 -17.81
N PHE A 26 -27.59 -34.86 -18.15
CA PHE A 26 -26.15 -34.56 -18.12
C PHE A 26 -25.71 -34.70 -16.66
N ALA A 27 -25.10 -35.86 -16.35
CA ALA A 27 -24.34 -36.00 -15.14
C ALA A 27 -23.30 -34.88 -15.15
N CYS A 28 -23.42 -33.93 -14.22
CA CYS A 28 -22.32 -33.03 -13.90
C CYS A 28 -21.12 -33.88 -13.52
N THR A 29 -20.22 -34.05 -14.46
CA THR A 29 -18.86 -34.53 -14.14
C THR A 29 -18.31 -33.58 -13.10
N PRO A 30 -17.75 -34.04 -11.99
CA PRO A 30 -17.08 -33.16 -11.06
C PRO A 30 -16.01 -32.36 -11.86
N HIS A 31 -16.11 -31.04 -11.87
CA HIS A 31 -15.06 -30.21 -12.41
C HIS A 31 -13.75 -30.69 -11.79
N ALA A 32 -12.77 -30.98 -12.64
CA ALA A 32 -11.40 -31.17 -12.21
C ALA A 32 -11.05 -30.03 -11.24
N ALA A 33 -10.41 -30.36 -10.12
CA ALA A 33 -9.97 -29.39 -9.14
C ALA A 33 -9.28 -28.26 -9.90
N SER A 34 -9.81 -27.04 -9.83
CA SER A 34 -9.18 -25.90 -10.48
C SER A 34 -7.82 -25.71 -9.81
N ASP A 35 -6.77 -25.53 -10.60
CA ASP A 35 -5.43 -25.11 -10.11
C ASP A 35 -5.44 -23.69 -9.50
N ALA A 36 -6.61 -23.17 -9.17
CA ALA A 36 -6.76 -21.87 -8.54
C ALA A 36 -6.16 -21.90 -7.12
N PRO A 37 -5.37 -20.89 -6.74
CA PRO A 37 -4.74 -20.80 -5.43
C PRO A 37 -5.75 -20.55 -4.29
N TYR A 38 -7.02 -20.62 -4.58
CA TYR A 38 -8.13 -20.40 -3.64
C TYR A 38 -9.25 -21.41 -3.86
N ARG A 39 -10.11 -21.57 -2.87
CA ARG A 39 -11.37 -22.29 -2.96
C ARG A 39 -12.55 -21.33 -2.73
N ILE A 40 -13.73 -21.72 -3.14
CA ILE A 40 -14.97 -20.97 -2.89
C ILE A 40 -15.80 -21.74 -1.88
N GLU A 41 -16.05 -21.15 -0.73
CA GLU A 41 -16.89 -21.70 0.34
C GLU A 41 -18.05 -20.73 0.61
N GLU A 42 -19.28 -21.20 0.42
CA GLU A 42 -20.50 -20.41 0.64
C GLU A 42 -20.47 -19.00 -0.02
N GLY A 43 -19.92 -18.92 -1.25
CA GLY A 43 -19.78 -17.65 -1.98
C GLY A 43 -18.61 -16.78 -1.53
N THR A 44 -17.76 -17.26 -0.64
CA THR A 44 -16.55 -16.55 -0.18
C THR A 44 -15.32 -17.19 -0.82
N ILE A 45 -14.43 -16.37 -1.36
CA ILE A 45 -13.10 -16.81 -1.82
C ILE A 45 -12.21 -17.00 -0.59
N VAL A 46 -11.68 -18.21 -0.43
CA VAL A 46 -10.82 -18.59 0.70
C VAL A 46 -9.44 -18.97 0.18
N PHE A 47 -8.42 -18.21 0.60
CA PHE A 47 -7.03 -18.54 0.37
C PHE A 47 -6.51 -19.44 1.48
N ALA A 48 -5.78 -20.49 1.12
CA ALA A 48 -5.08 -21.30 2.10
C ALA A 48 -3.82 -20.57 2.60
N GLU A 49 -3.58 -20.60 3.89
CA GLU A 49 -2.29 -20.20 4.44
C GLU A 49 -1.25 -21.28 4.12
N PRO A 50 -0.10 -20.97 3.51
CA PRO A 50 0.96 -21.95 3.32
C PRO A 50 1.46 -22.49 4.65
N ALA A 51 1.70 -23.79 4.70
CA ALA A 51 2.32 -24.40 5.86
C ALA A 51 3.80 -23.99 5.95
N ARG A 52 4.24 -23.59 7.14
CA ARG A 52 5.67 -23.38 7.40
C ARG A 52 6.43 -24.69 7.35
N ALA A 53 7.65 -24.66 6.86
CA ALA A 53 8.54 -25.80 6.96
C ALA A 53 8.90 -26.11 8.43
N GLU A 54 9.29 -27.36 8.69
CA GLU A 54 9.72 -27.76 10.05
C GLU A 54 10.88 -26.88 10.52
N GLY A 55 10.75 -26.30 11.71
CA GLY A 55 11.76 -25.38 12.30
C GLY A 55 11.73 -23.95 11.77
N GLN A 56 10.90 -23.62 10.79
CA GLN A 56 10.73 -22.24 10.31
C GLN A 56 9.89 -21.44 11.32
N CYS A 57 10.44 -20.29 11.75
CA CYS A 57 9.79 -19.39 12.71
C CYS A 57 9.42 -18.07 12.04
N ASP A 58 8.35 -17.43 12.54
CA ASP A 58 7.97 -16.10 12.07
C ASP A 58 9.06 -15.05 12.31
N VAL A 59 8.89 -13.88 11.68
CA VAL A 59 9.80 -12.73 11.78
C VAL A 59 9.24 -11.58 12.62
N LEU A 60 8.13 -11.78 13.35
CA LEU A 60 7.47 -10.70 14.12
C LEU A 60 8.37 -10.08 15.18
N GLN A 61 9.34 -10.84 15.69
CA GLN A 61 10.32 -10.39 16.67
C GLN A 61 11.76 -10.59 16.17
N LEU A 62 11.95 -10.64 14.85
CA LEU A 62 13.27 -10.77 14.28
C LEU A 62 14.16 -9.61 14.71
N ARG A 63 15.34 -9.96 15.18
CA ARG A 63 16.41 -9.01 15.56
C ARG A 63 17.71 -9.47 14.94
N CYS A 64 18.60 -8.54 14.69
CA CYS A 64 20.00 -8.78 14.37
C CYS A 64 20.88 -7.97 15.33
N ASP A 65 22.13 -8.33 15.42
CA ASP A 65 23.10 -7.51 16.14
C ASP A 65 23.20 -6.12 15.48
N PRO A 66 23.39 -5.05 16.27
CA PRO A 66 23.57 -3.71 15.70
C PRO A 66 24.74 -3.66 14.72
N ILE A 67 24.51 -3.08 13.54
CA ILE A 67 25.52 -2.82 12.54
C ILE A 67 25.99 -1.39 12.73
N PRO A 68 27.27 -1.15 13.14
CA PRO A 68 27.74 0.20 13.45
C PRO A 68 27.64 1.20 12.31
N VAL A 69 27.89 0.72 11.06
CA VAL A 69 27.70 1.49 9.82
C VAL A 69 26.98 0.58 8.82
N VAL A 70 25.75 0.90 8.49
CA VAL A 70 24.94 0.16 7.53
C VAL A 70 25.36 0.54 6.12
N ARG A 71 25.89 -0.41 5.35
CA ARG A 71 26.29 -0.22 3.96
C ARG A 71 25.12 -0.50 3.04
N VAL A 72 24.65 0.55 2.39
CA VAL A 72 23.40 0.53 1.61
C VAL A 72 23.71 0.54 0.12
N ALA A 73 23.03 -0.31 -0.62
CA ALA A 73 22.99 -0.26 -2.07
C ALA A 73 21.58 0.11 -2.56
N PHE A 74 21.48 1.10 -3.43
CA PHE A 74 20.23 1.53 -4.04
C PHE A 74 20.01 0.87 -5.39
N ILE A 75 18.84 0.28 -5.60
CA ILE A 75 18.42 -0.29 -6.89
C ILE A 75 17.14 0.43 -7.33
N GLY A 76 17.19 1.09 -8.49
CA GLY A 76 16.15 1.98 -8.97
C GLY A 76 16.34 3.41 -8.47
N LEU A 77 16.78 4.31 -9.36
CA LEU A 77 17.13 5.70 -9.06
C LEU A 77 16.23 6.69 -9.80
N GLY A 78 14.99 6.26 -10.06
CA GLY A 78 13.93 7.09 -10.62
C GLY A 78 13.46 8.16 -9.63
N MET A 79 12.16 8.52 -9.66
CA MET A 79 11.61 9.57 -8.80
C MET A 79 11.84 9.30 -7.31
N ARG A 80 11.49 8.08 -6.83
CA ARG A 80 11.60 7.72 -5.41
C ARG A 80 13.06 7.48 -4.99
N GLY A 81 13.80 6.69 -5.76
CA GLY A 81 15.18 6.35 -5.42
C GLY A 81 16.12 7.55 -5.39
N SER A 82 15.97 8.53 -6.30
CA SER A 82 16.80 9.72 -6.28
C SER A 82 16.59 10.57 -5.03
N THR A 83 15.34 10.71 -4.57
CA THR A 83 15.03 11.44 -3.33
C THR A 83 15.43 10.66 -2.08
N ALA A 84 15.41 9.32 -2.13
CA ALA A 84 15.93 8.48 -1.05
C ALA A 84 17.45 8.63 -0.90
N VAL A 85 18.21 8.58 -1.99
CA VAL A 85 19.66 8.84 -1.96
C VAL A 85 19.95 10.20 -1.32
N GLU A 86 19.22 11.25 -1.68
CA GLU A 86 19.38 12.59 -1.07
C GLU A 86 19.16 12.55 0.45
N ARG A 87 18.08 11.92 0.92
CA ARG A 87 17.80 11.81 2.36
C ARG A 87 18.86 11.02 3.11
N PHE A 88 19.37 9.92 2.50
CA PHE A 88 20.39 9.09 3.11
C PHE A 88 21.74 9.81 3.29
N THR A 89 22.03 10.87 2.51
CA THR A 89 23.21 11.73 2.77
C THR A 89 23.14 12.46 4.10
N GLN A 90 21.97 12.51 4.73
CA GLN A 90 21.70 13.22 5.99
C GLN A 90 21.54 12.27 7.19
N LEU A 91 21.68 10.95 6.97
CA LEU A 91 21.61 9.93 8.03
C LEU A 91 23.00 9.61 8.56
N ASP A 92 23.11 9.54 9.89
CA ASP A 92 24.31 9.06 10.55
C ASP A 92 24.33 7.52 10.58
N GLY A 93 25.52 6.94 10.59
CA GLY A 93 25.70 5.48 10.67
C GLY A 93 25.32 4.73 9.39
N VAL A 94 25.30 5.40 8.23
CA VAL A 94 25.03 4.82 6.91
C VAL A 94 26.13 5.16 5.93
N GLU A 95 26.43 4.24 5.02
CA GLU A 95 27.33 4.43 3.89
C GLU A 95 26.64 3.96 2.61
N ILE A 96 26.58 4.83 1.59
CA ILE A 96 26.05 4.46 0.27
C ILE A 96 27.18 3.86 -0.55
N VAL A 97 27.14 2.55 -0.76
CA VAL A 97 28.25 1.81 -1.38
C VAL A 97 28.02 1.42 -2.83
N ALA A 98 26.75 1.35 -3.28
CA ALA A 98 26.43 1.04 -4.67
C ALA A 98 25.15 1.75 -5.14
N LEU A 99 25.13 2.13 -6.40
CA LEU A 99 24.04 2.79 -7.11
C LEU A 99 23.73 2.01 -8.38
N CYS A 100 22.48 1.58 -8.56
CA CYS A 100 22.06 0.74 -9.67
C CYS A 100 20.78 1.27 -10.32
N ASP A 101 20.83 1.53 -11.60
CA ASP A 101 19.66 1.83 -12.43
C ASP A 101 19.94 1.47 -13.89
N LYS A 102 18.95 0.92 -14.62
CA LYS A 102 19.07 0.63 -16.05
C LYS A 102 19.26 1.88 -16.93
N VAL A 103 19.00 3.07 -16.37
CA VAL A 103 19.20 4.37 -17.03
C VAL A 103 20.46 5.03 -16.49
N PRO A 104 21.56 5.09 -17.27
CA PRO A 104 22.86 5.63 -16.79
C PRO A 104 22.75 7.03 -16.20
N ALA A 105 21.94 7.91 -16.79
CA ALA A 105 21.76 9.28 -16.30
C ALA A 105 21.19 9.37 -14.88
N HIS A 106 20.45 8.34 -14.42
CA HIS A 106 19.98 8.26 -13.03
C HIS A 106 21.13 7.98 -12.07
N VAL A 107 22.03 7.07 -12.43
CA VAL A 107 23.25 6.74 -11.64
C VAL A 107 24.16 7.97 -11.56
N GLU A 108 24.41 8.63 -12.69
CA GLU A 108 25.19 9.87 -12.72
C GLU A 108 24.60 10.98 -11.83
N ARG A 109 23.26 11.12 -11.82
CA ARG A 109 22.59 12.08 -10.96
C ARG A 109 22.80 11.74 -9.49
N ALA A 110 22.64 10.48 -9.10
CA ALA A 110 22.84 10.03 -7.73
C ALA A 110 24.31 10.21 -7.28
N GLN A 111 25.29 9.93 -8.16
CA GLN A 111 26.70 10.21 -7.88
C GLN A 111 26.98 11.71 -7.67
N ARG A 112 26.34 12.57 -8.47
CA ARG A 112 26.46 14.02 -8.25
C ARG A 112 25.89 14.42 -6.89
N THR A 113 24.76 13.82 -6.44
CA THR A 113 24.24 14.04 -5.10
C THR A 113 25.29 13.68 -4.04
N LEU A 114 25.92 12.52 -4.10
CA LEU A 114 26.99 12.14 -3.16
C LEU A 114 28.13 13.16 -3.16
N SER A 115 28.60 13.54 -4.36
CA SER A 115 29.69 14.51 -4.51
C SER A 115 29.37 15.89 -3.91
N VAL A 116 28.14 16.39 -4.11
CA VAL A 116 27.69 17.68 -3.55
C VAL A 116 27.72 17.67 -2.03
N HIS A 117 27.40 16.53 -1.43
CA HIS A 117 27.43 16.34 0.04
C HIS A 117 28.81 15.89 0.57
N GLY A 118 29.83 15.85 -0.29
CA GLY A 118 31.21 15.49 0.11
C GLY A 118 31.38 14.02 0.50
N LEU A 119 30.46 13.15 0.06
CA LEU A 119 30.49 11.73 0.35
C LEU A 119 31.34 10.97 -0.68
N PRO A 120 31.92 9.80 -0.30
CA PRO A 120 32.62 8.93 -1.23
C PRO A 120 31.76 8.53 -2.44
N ALA A 121 32.38 8.34 -3.60
CA ALA A 121 31.70 7.80 -4.76
C ALA A 121 31.33 6.33 -4.51
N ALA A 122 30.08 5.98 -4.84
CA ALA A 122 29.59 4.62 -4.79
C ALA A 122 29.92 3.84 -6.06
N GLN A 123 29.91 2.50 -6.01
CA GLN A 123 30.03 1.66 -7.20
C GLN A 123 28.82 1.84 -8.12
N GLU A 124 29.06 1.90 -9.43
CA GLU A 124 28.03 2.16 -10.42
C GLU A 124 27.64 0.91 -11.21
N PHE A 125 26.33 0.71 -11.38
CA PHE A 125 25.76 -0.41 -12.10
C PHE A 125 24.64 0.09 -13.02
N THR A 126 24.78 -0.15 -14.33
CA THR A 126 23.85 0.42 -15.35
C THR A 126 23.26 -0.63 -16.30
N GLY A 127 23.60 -1.90 -16.15
CA GLY A 127 23.03 -3.00 -16.92
C GLY A 127 21.63 -3.38 -16.42
N ALA A 128 20.78 -3.87 -17.32
CA ALA A 128 19.39 -4.27 -17.00
C ALA A 128 19.34 -5.36 -15.90
N ASP A 129 20.32 -6.26 -15.84
CA ASP A 129 20.42 -7.33 -14.85
C ASP A 129 21.47 -7.07 -13.77
N ASP A 130 22.11 -5.91 -13.77
CA ASP A 130 23.18 -5.57 -12.82
C ASP A 130 22.70 -5.54 -11.36
N TRP A 131 21.38 -5.41 -11.12
CA TRP A 131 20.82 -5.55 -9.79
C TRP A 131 21.19 -6.86 -9.09
N ARG A 132 21.43 -7.96 -9.86
CA ARG A 132 21.89 -9.23 -9.32
C ARG A 132 23.31 -9.11 -8.77
N ARG A 133 24.20 -8.48 -9.54
CA ARG A 133 25.58 -8.22 -9.13
C ARG A 133 25.64 -7.35 -7.87
N VAL A 134 24.75 -6.36 -7.77
CA VAL A 134 24.62 -5.53 -6.56
C VAL A 134 24.22 -6.35 -5.34
N CYS A 135 23.24 -7.25 -5.47
CA CYS A 135 22.85 -8.16 -4.38
C CYS A 135 23.97 -9.14 -3.98
N GLU A 136 24.92 -9.43 -4.88
CA GLU A 136 26.05 -10.33 -4.65
C GLU A 136 27.28 -9.63 -4.05
N LEU A 137 27.30 -8.28 -4.01
CA LEU A 137 28.45 -7.54 -3.45
C LEU A 137 28.71 -7.94 -2.00
N GLU A 138 29.96 -8.29 -1.73
CA GLU A 138 30.42 -8.42 -0.36
C GLU A 138 30.32 -7.10 0.39
N GLY A 139 30.12 -6.74 1.37
CA GLY A 139 30.12 -5.38 1.93
C GLY A 139 28.85 -4.57 1.72
N VAL A 140 27.76 -5.17 1.29
CA VAL A 140 26.42 -4.58 1.31
C VAL A 140 25.62 -5.24 2.42
N ASP A 141 25.01 -4.46 3.29
CA ASP A 141 24.17 -4.92 4.40
C ASP A 141 22.69 -4.81 4.05
N LEU A 142 22.31 -3.73 3.36
CA LEU A 142 20.93 -3.37 3.02
C LEU A 142 20.79 -3.08 1.53
N ILE A 143 19.82 -3.72 0.89
CA ILE A 143 19.31 -3.35 -0.44
C ILE A 143 18.11 -2.46 -0.27
N TYR A 144 18.17 -1.24 -0.82
CA TYR A 144 17.06 -0.28 -0.87
C TYR A 144 16.46 -0.29 -2.28
N ASN A 145 15.30 -0.94 -2.43
CA ASN A 145 14.70 -1.24 -3.73
C ASN A 145 13.59 -0.23 -4.06
N CYS A 146 13.85 0.65 -5.04
CA CYS A 146 12.94 1.66 -5.57
C CYS A 146 12.61 1.45 -7.06
N THR A 147 12.63 0.23 -7.54
CA THR A 147 12.31 -0.12 -8.92
C THR A 147 10.83 0.02 -9.24
N ASP A 148 10.39 -0.42 -10.42
CA ASP A 148 8.97 -0.61 -10.69
C ASP A 148 8.41 -1.79 -9.89
N TRP A 149 7.09 -1.83 -9.76
CA TRP A 149 6.40 -2.81 -8.91
C TRP A 149 6.68 -4.28 -9.26
N GLN A 150 6.94 -4.58 -10.54
CA GLN A 150 7.20 -5.94 -11.00
C GLN A 150 8.55 -6.46 -10.49
N MET A 151 9.50 -5.56 -10.24
CA MET A 151 10.85 -5.90 -9.79
C MET A 151 11.00 -5.90 -8.26
N HIS A 152 10.00 -5.45 -7.50
CA HIS A 152 10.07 -5.42 -6.04
C HIS A 152 10.35 -6.81 -5.44
N VAL A 153 9.53 -7.79 -5.77
CA VAL A 153 9.65 -9.15 -5.23
C VAL A 153 10.89 -9.90 -5.75
N PRO A 154 11.15 -9.95 -7.07
CA PRO A 154 12.34 -10.63 -7.58
C PRO A 154 13.65 -10.15 -6.94
N ILE A 155 13.83 -8.84 -6.79
CA ILE A 155 15.02 -8.26 -6.17
C ILE A 155 15.05 -8.58 -4.67
N ALA A 156 13.94 -8.43 -3.95
CA ALA A 156 13.88 -8.69 -2.51
C ALA A 156 14.22 -10.15 -2.17
N LEU A 157 13.63 -11.09 -2.91
CA LEU A 157 13.91 -12.53 -2.73
C LEU A 157 15.40 -12.82 -2.98
N TYR A 158 15.92 -12.35 -4.10
CA TYR A 158 17.31 -12.59 -4.46
C TYR A 158 18.29 -12.00 -3.44
N ALA A 159 18.02 -10.78 -2.97
CA ALA A 159 18.82 -10.11 -1.95
C ALA A 159 18.83 -10.87 -0.61
N MET A 160 17.67 -11.30 -0.12
CA MET A 160 17.57 -12.08 1.11
C MET A 160 18.29 -13.42 1.00
N GLU A 161 18.22 -14.11 -0.15
CA GLU A 161 18.97 -15.34 -0.45
C GLU A 161 20.51 -15.12 -0.43
N ARG A 162 20.96 -13.91 -0.72
CA ARG A 162 22.36 -13.50 -0.62
C ARG A 162 22.75 -12.92 0.74
N GLY A 163 21.86 -13.08 1.73
CA GLY A 163 22.12 -12.65 3.11
C GLY A 163 21.98 -11.16 3.36
N LYS A 164 21.33 -10.38 2.44
CA LYS A 164 21.10 -8.96 2.61
C LYS A 164 19.77 -8.68 3.29
N HIS A 165 19.71 -7.63 4.09
CA HIS A 165 18.44 -7.03 4.48
C HIS A 165 17.84 -6.25 3.32
N VAL A 166 16.52 -6.07 3.31
CA VAL A 166 15.82 -5.39 2.21
C VAL A 166 14.86 -4.36 2.76
N ALA A 167 14.91 -3.17 2.16
CA ALA A 167 13.89 -2.15 2.24
C ALA A 167 13.28 -1.99 0.83
N VAL A 168 11.98 -2.19 0.68
CA VAL A 168 11.30 -2.20 -0.62
C VAL A 168 10.18 -1.18 -0.66
N GLU A 169 10.14 -0.36 -1.70
CA GLU A 169 9.08 0.63 -1.94
C GLU A 169 7.70 -0.02 -2.07
N VAL A 170 6.68 0.77 -1.85
CA VAL A 170 5.27 0.36 -1.88
C VAL A 170 4.69 0.28 -3.30
N PRO A 171 3.81 -0.70 -3.54
CA PRO A 171 3.49 -1.88 -2.73
C PRO A 171 4.61 -2.92 -2.81
N ALA A 172 4.87 -3.63 -1.73
CA ALA A 172 5.95 -4.62 -1.72
C ALA A 172 5.71 -5.80 -2.67
N ALA A 173 4.46 -6.15 -2.93
CA ALA A 173 4.04 -7.25 -3.79
C ALA A 173 2.73 -6.96 -4.52
N LEU A 174 2.50 -7.64 -5.65
CA LEU A 174 1.30 -7.48 -6.49
C LEU A 174 0.33 -8.66 -6.41
N THR A 175 0.78 -9.82 -5.94
CA THR A 175 -0.04 -11.03 -5.84
C THR A 175 0.03 -11.62 -4.44
N VAL A 176 -0.97 -12.44 -4.09
CA VAL A 176 -0.97 -13.18 -2.81
C VAL A 176 0.22 -14.14 -2.73
N ALA A 177 0.58 -14.79 -3.85
CA ALA A 177 1.74 -15.67 -3.93
C ALA A 177 3.04 -14.91 -3.62
N ASP A 178 3.22 -13.72 -4.17
CA ASP A 178 4.38 -12.86 -3.91
C ASP A 178 4.45 -12.39 -2.46
N CYS A 179 3.30 -12.05 -1.85
CA CYS A 179 3.25 -11.72 -0.43
C CYS A 179 3.77 -12.88 0.43
N TRP A 180 3.33 -14.10 0.15
CA TRP A 180 3.82 -15.30 0.85
C TRP A 180 5.29 -15.58 0.57
N ALA A 181 5.75 -15.39 -0.66
CA ALA A 181 7.16 -15.58 -1.02
C ALA A 181 8.08 -14.64 -0.22
N LEU A 182 7.69 -13.36 -0.04
CA LEU A 182 8.47 -12.42 0.78
C LEU A 182 8.52 -12.86 2.26
N VAL A 183 7.39 -13.26 2.83
CA VAL A 183 7.33 -13.75 4.21
C VAL A 183 8.18 -15.01 4.37
N ASP A 184 8.00 -16.02 3.49
CA ASP A 184 8.76 -17.26 3.52
C ASP A 184 10.27 -17.02 3.40
N ALA A 185 10.70 -16.17 2.46
CA ALA A 185 12.10 -15.83 2.31
C ALA A 185 12.68 -15.15 3.56
N ALA A 186 11.96 -14.19 4.15
CA ALA A 186 12.40 -13.52 5.37
C ALA A 186 12.49 -14.49 6.55
N GLU A 187 11.50 -15.38 6.71
CA GLU A 187 11.49 -16.42 7.75
C GLU A 187 12.65 -17.41 7.59
N ARG A 188 12.89 -17.88 6.37
CA ARG A 188 13.92 -18.86 6.04
C ARG A 188 15.34 -18.32 6.11
N THR A 189 15.54 -17.09 5.60
CA THR A 189 16.88 -16.47 5.56
C THR A 189 17.22 -15.68 6.83
N ARG A 190 16.23 -15.42 7.68
CA ARG A 190 16.36 -14.56 8.86
C ARG A 190 16.90 -13.17 8.52
N ARG A 191 16.42 -12.60 7.40
CA ARG A 191 16.72 -11.24 6.96
C ARG A 191 15.49 -10.36 7.10
N HIS A 192 15.71 -9.11 7.52
CA HIS A 192 14.65 -8.11 7.54
C HIS A 192 14.21 -7.80 6.10
N CYS A 193 12.91 -7.79 5.87
CA CYS A 193 12.28 -7.30 4.65
C CYS A 193 11.23 -6.27 5.06
N MET A 194 11.55 -5.00 4.92
CA MET A 194 10.69 -3.89 5.31
C MET A 194 10.04 -3.27 4.09
N MET A 195 8.71 -3.18 4.08
CA MET A 195 8.01 -2.33 3.12
C MET A 195 8.10 -0.88 3.58
N LEU A 196 8.52 0.00 2.68
CA LEU A 196 8.75 1.41 2.95
C LEU A 196 7.43 2.21 2.92
N GLU A 197 6.55 1.92 3.86
CA GLU A 197 5.27 2.62 4.01
C GLU A 197 5.46 3.90 4.83
N ASN A 198 5.79 4.98 4.14
CA ASN A 198 6.12 6.27 4.73
C ASN A 198 4.97 6.91 5.53
N CYS A 199 3.71 6.61 5.17
CA CYS A 199 2.56 7.18 5.87
C CYS A 199 2.42 6.71 7.32
N CYS A 200 3.03 5.58 7.68
CA CYS A 200 3.15 5.14 9.07
C CYS A 200 3.96 6.12 9.92
N TYR A 201 4.83 6.90 9.30
CA TYR A 201 5.80 7.80 9.95
C TYR A 201 5.43 9.28 9.85
N ASP A 202 4.23 9.59 9.33
CA ASP A 202 3.71 10.95 9.34
C ASP A 202 3.39 11.40 10.79
N PHE A 203 3.65 12.65 11.10
CA PHE A 203 3.56 13.22 12.45
C PHE A 203 2.20 12.99 13.12
N PHE A 204 1.10 13.15 12.39
CA PHE A 204 -0.23 12.94 12.95
C PHE A 204 -0.51 11.45 13.20
N GLU A 205 -0.15 10.59 12.25
CA GLU A 205 -0.30 9.13 12.36
C GLU A 205 0.53 8.58 13.53
N MET A 206 1.78 9.01 13.68
CA MET A 206 2.62 8.62 14.81
C MET A 206 2.08 9.15 16.15
N THR A 207 1.60 10.39 16.19
CA THR A 207 1.01 10.96 17.39
C THR A 207 -0.26 10.22 17.81
N THR A 208 -1.16 9.92 16.87
CA THR A 208 -2.39 9.17 17.17
C THR A 208 -2.10 7.70 17.52
N LEU A 209 -1.04 7.10 16.97
CA LEU A 209 -0.56 5.80 17.43
C LEU A 209 -0.09 5.84 18.89
N ASN A 210 0.66 6.89 19.26
CA ASN A 210 1.07 7.06 20.67
C ASN A 210 -0.14 7.28 21.59
N MET A 211 -1.11 8.11 21.19
CA MET A 211 -2.38 8.29 21.91
C MET A 211 -3.13 6.97 22.10
N ALA A 212 -3.17 6.12 21.05
CA ALA A 212 -3.82 4.82 21.11
C ALA A 212 -3.11 3.89 22.11
N ARG A 213 -1.78 3.85 22.09
CA ARG A 213 -0.96 3.06 23.04
C ARG A 213 -1.13 3.51 24.49
N GLU A 214 -1.39 4.81 24.72
CA GLU A 214 -1.69 5.37 26.03
C GLU A 214 -3.19 5.22 26.41
N GLY A 215 -4.01 4.60 25.54
CA GLY A 215 -5.41 4.24 25.82
C GLY A 215 -6.41 5.39 25.71
N LEU A 216 -6.04 6.52 25.08
CA LEU A 216 -6.92 7.69 24.97
C LEU A 216 -8.21 7.41 24.22
N PHE A 217 -8.16 6.55 23.19
CA PHE A 217 -9.34 6.19 22.41
C PHE A 217 -10.20 5.09 23.05
N GLY A 218 -9.74 4.49 24.17
CA GLY A 218 -10.35 3.29 24.73
C GLY A 218 -10.20 2.09 23.78
N GLU A 219 -11.23 1.24 23.67
CA GLU A 219 -11.21 0.17 22.66
C GLU A 219 -11.52 0.78 21.28
N ILE A 220 -10.60 0.60 20.34
CA ILE A 220 -10.81 1.05 18.95
C ILE A 220 -11.78 0.07 18.29
N VAL A 221 -12.86 0.60 17.72
CA VAL A 221 -13.94 -0.19 17.12
C VAL A 221 -13.98 -0.11 15.61
N HIS A 222 -13.55 1.04 15.05
CA HIS A 222 -13.55 1.30 13.62
C HIS A 222 -12.41 2.23 13.22
N VAL A 223 -11.80 1.98 12.05
CA VAL A 223 -10.80 2.86 11.47
C VAL A 223 -11.01 3.03 9.97
N GLU A 224 -10.60 4.19 9.42
CA GLU A 224 -10.72 4.48 8.00
C GLU A 224 -9.38 4.97 7.44
N GLY A 225 -9.02 4.48 6.26
CA GLY A 225 -7.84 4.90 5.52
C GLY A 225 -8.11 5.00 4.02
N ALA A 226 -7.26 5.71 3.32
CA ALA A 226 -7.41 5.87 1.88
C ALA A 226 -6.09 6.19 1.18
N TYR A 227 -6.08 6.03 -0.13
CA TYR A 227 -5.19 6.71 -1.03
C TYR A 227 -6.02 7.35 -2.15
N ILE A 228 -6.32 8.62 -1.96
CA ILE A 228 -7.11 9.42 -2.90
C ILE A 228 -6.22 10.56 -3.38
N HIS A 229 -5.95 10.58 -4.68
CA HIS A 229 -4.99 11.53 -5.26
C HIS A 229 -5.20 11.63 -6.77
N ASP A 230 -5.41 12.82 -7.31
CA ASP A 230 -5.45 12.99 -8.77
C ASP A 230 -4.07 12.75 -9.39
N LEU A 231 -3.88 11.59 -9.97
CA LEU A 231 -2.63 11.20 -10.65
C LEU A 231 -2.77 11.09 -12.17
N ARG A 232 -3.88 11.56 -12.76
CA ARG A 232 -4.12 11.42 -14.19
C ARG A 232 -3.00 12.05 -15.01
N GLU A 233 -2.59 13.27 -14.69
CA GLU A 233 -1.50 13.94 -15.41
C GLU A 233 -0.20 13.15 -15.31
N LEU A 234 0.20 12.74 -14.10
CA LEU A 234 1.45 12.02 -13.88
C LEU A 234 1.49 10.67 -14.60
N GLN A 235 0.36 9.97 -14.71
CA GLN A 235 0.29 8.68 -15.40
C GLN A 235 0.48 8.81 -16.91
N PHE A 236 0.02 9.92 -17.50
CA PHE A 236 0.16 10.17 -18.93
C PHE A 236 1.41 11.00 -19.30
N ASP A 237 2.20 11.45 -18.32
CA ASP A 237 3.42 12.22 -18.59
C ASP A 237 4.57 11.30 -19.00
N ARG A 238 4.91 11.34 -20.30
CA ARG A 238 6.01 10.57 -20.87
C ARG A 238 7.40 11.09 -20.52
N ARG A 239 7.51 12.31 -19.99
CA ARG A 239 8.80 12.97 -19.74
C ARG A 239 9.19 12.97 -18.27
N HIS A 240 8.25 13.28 -17.40
CA HIS A 240 8.49 13.47 -15.97
C HIS A 240 7.69 12.47 -15.11
N GLY A 241 6.86 11.64 -15.74
CA GLY A 241 6.08 10.61 -15.09
C GLY A 241 6.84 9.31 -14.88
N TYR A 242 6.10 8.23 -14.81
CA TYR A 242 6.69 6.90 -14.65
C TYR A 242 7.38 6.46 -15.96
N ILE A 243 8.61 5.96 -15.85
CA ILE A 243 9.37 5.47 -17.00
C ILE A 243 8.52 4.44 -17.77
N ASP A 244 8.48 4.60 -19.11
CA ASP A 244 7.67 3.77 -19.99
C ASP A 244 6.17 3.73 -19.60
N MET A 245 5.72 4.69 -18.78
CA MET A 245 4.35 4.75 -18.24
C MET A 245 3.88 3.43 -17.59
N TRP A 246 4.79 2.69 -16.94
CA TRP A 246 4.53 1.36 -16.40
C TRP A 246 3.31 1.32 -15.46
N ARG A 247 3.03 2.40 -14.72
CA ARG A 247 1.87 2.47 -13.84
C ARG A 247 0.56 2.61 -14.59
N LEU A 248 0.54 3.37 -15.69
CA LEU A 248 -0.61 3.45 -16.59
C LEU A 248 -0.91 2.08 -17.22
N GLU A 249 0.14 1.36 -17.66
CA GLU A 249 0.01 0.00 -18.19
C GLU A 249 -0.57 -0.95 -17.14
N HIS A 250 -0.06 -0.89 -15.91
CA HIS A 250 -0.60 -1.69 -14.81
C HIS A 250 -2.09 -1.41 -14.59
N ASN A 251 -2.49 -0.14 -14.51
CA ASN A 251 -3.87 0.29 -14.25
C ASN A 251 -4.81 -0.02 -15.43
N ALA A 252 -4.29 -0.12 -16.65
CA ALA A 252 -5.07 -0.57 -17.79
C ALA A 252 -5.43 -2.06 -17.75
N LEU A 253 -4.62 -2.87 -17.07
CA LEU A 253 -4.77 -4.32 -17.05
C LEU A 253 -5.37 -4.88 -15.75
N HIS A 254 -5.34 -4.11 -14.65
CA HIS A 254 -5.72 -4.58 -13.33
C HIS A 254 -6.79 -3.69 -12.69
N THR A 255 -7.71 -4.32 -11.97
CA THR A 255 -8.78 -3.67 -11.20
C THR A 255 -8.53 -3.81 -9.70
N GLY A 256 -9.40 -3.21 -8.89
CA GLY A 256 -9.37 -3.28 -7.43
C GLY A 256 -8.61 -2.11 -6.80
N ASN A 257 -7.92 -2.37 -5.70
CA ASN A 257 -7.08 -1.39 -5.02
C ASN A 257 -5.61 -1.80 -5.13
N PRO A 258 -4.85 -1.27 -6.11
CA PRO A 258 -3.45 -1.62 -6.29
C PRO A 258 -2.51 -0.95 -5.28
N TYR A 259 -3.03 -0.02 -4.46
CA TYR A 259 -2.19 0.80 -3.57
C TYR A 259 -2.84 1.06 -2.20
N PRO A 260 -3.20 0.01 -1.43
CA PRO A 260 -3.91 0.17 -0.15
C PRO A 260 -3.02 0.69 0.98
N THR A 261 -1.70 0.58 0.84
CA THR A 261 -0.72 0.64 1.93
C THR A 261 -0.70 1.98 2.66
N HIS A 262 -0.83 3.11 1.95
CA HIS A 262 -0.82 4.44 2.57
C HIS A 262 -1.99 4.69 3.54
N GLY A 263 -3.15 4.09 3.26
CA GLY A 263 -4.26 4.11 4.21
C GLY A 263 -4.14 2.99 5.24
N LEU A 264 -3.82 1.77 4.79
CA LEU A 264 -3.90 0.57 5.61
C LEU A 264 -2.73 0.42 6.60
N GLY A 265 -1.51 0.82 6.22
CA GLY A 265 -0.32 0.66 7.05
C GLY A 265 -0.45 1.28 8.44
N PRO A 266 -0.76 2.59 8.56
CA PRO A 266 -0.98 3.22 9.86
C PRO A 266 -2.08 2.56 10.68
N LEU A 267 -3.16 2.12 10.02
CA LEU A 267 -4.30 1.45 10.67
C LEU A 267 -3.92 0.07 11.20
N CYS A 268 -3.07 -0.68 10.50
CA CYS A 268 -2.54 -1.95 10.98
C CYS A 268 -1.73 -1.79 12.26
N GLN A 269 -0.97 -0.70 12.39
CA GLN A 269 -0.23 -0.40 13.62
C GLN A 269 -1.17 -0.05 14.78
N LEU A 270 -2.24 0.71 14.52
CA LEU A 270 -3.26 1.06 15.52
C LEU A 270 -4.03 -0.15 16.05
N LEU A 271 -4.25 -1.15 15.20
CA LEU A 271 -5.04 -2.33 15.53
C LEU A 271 -4.19 -3.55 15.93
N ASP A 272 -2.88 -3.40 16.05
CA ASP A 272 -1.94 -4.47 16.37
C ASP A 272 -2.09 -5.70 15.42
N ILE A 273 -2.31 -5.45 14.13
CA ILE A 273 -2.43 -6.52 13.14
C ILE A 273 -1.15 -7.36 13.13
N HIS A 274 -1.32 -8.68 13.24
CA HIS A 274 -0.28 -9.70 13.47
C HIS A 274 0.46 -9.60 14.82
N ARG A 275 0.06 -8.68 15.71
CA ARG A 275 0.61 -8.53 17.07
C ARG A 275 -0.47 -8.56 18.15
N GLY A 276 -1.62 -9.15 17.85
CA GLY A 276 -2.74 -9.24 18.79
C GLY A 276 -4.09 -9.31 18.09
N ASP A 277 -4.17 -8.85 16.85
CA ASP A 277 -5.33 -9.00 15.96
C ASP A 277 -4.90 -9.46 14.56
N ARG A 278 -5.84 -9.80 13.70
CA ARG A 278 -5.61 -10.15 12.29
C ARG A 278 -6.81 -9.79 11.44
N MET A 279 -6.60 -9.51 10.17
CA MET A 279 -7.68 -9.40 9.19
C MET A 279 -8.26 -10.79 8.94
N GLU A 280 -9.60 -10.91 8.96
CA GLU A 280 -10.28 -12.19 8.84
C GLU A 280 -11.01 -12.32 7.51
N ARG A 281 -11.75 -11.29 7.14
CA ARG A 281 -12.50 -11.28 5.87
C ARG A 281 -12.65 -9.87 5.35
N LEU A 282 -12.81 -9.75 4.03
CA LEU A 282 -13.07 -8.48 3.37
C LEU A 282 -14.12 -8.61 2.28
N VAL A 283 -14.71 -7.46 1.94
CA VAL A 283 -15.48 -7.25 0.72
C VAL A 283 -14.98 -5.99 0.05
N SER A 284 -14.84 -6.03 -1.27
CA SER A 284 -14.34 -4.91 -2.06
C SER A 284 -15.23 -4.68 -3.27
N LEU A 285 -15.47 -3.41 -3.58
CA LEU A 285 -16.27 -2.97 -4.72
C LEU A 285 -15.54 -1.82 -5.42
N SER A 286 -15.44 -1.91 -6.74
CA SER A 286 -14.97 -0.81 -7.57
C SER A 286 -16.13 -0.22 -8.38
N SER A 287 -16.11 1.09 -8.59
CA SER A 287 -16.89 1.71 -9.67
C SER A 287 -16.33 1.29 -11.03
N ASP A 288 -17.09 1.53 -12.09
CA ASP A 288 -16.54 1.52 -13.42
C ASP A 288 -15.54 2.68 -13.61
N GLN A 289 -14.78 2.63 -14.68
CA GLN A 289 -13.79 3.63 -15.04
C GLN A 289 -14.44 4.71 -15.94
N PHE A 290 -14.29 5.98 -15.58
CA PHE A 290 -14.74 7.14 -16.33
C PHE A 290 -13.65 8.23 -16.41
N GLY A 291 -12.92 8.43 -15.31
CA GLY A 291 -11.99 9.52 -15.11
C GLY A 291 -10.79 9.50 -16.05
N MET A 292 -10.19 8.33 -16.29
CA MET A 292 -9.05 8.19 -17.21
C MET A 292 -9.45 8.45 -18.65
N SER A 293 -10.56 7.87 -19.13
CA SER A 293 -11.05 8.08 -20.49
C SER A 293 -11.48 9.52 -20.73
N ALA A 294 -12.16 10.15 -19.77
CA ALA A 294 -12.53 11.56 -19.86
C ALA A 294 -11.29 12.46 -19.94
N TYR A 295 -10.27 12.21 -19.11
CA TYR A 295 -9.02 12.94 -19.14
C TYR A 295 -8.26 12.74 -20.46
N ALA A 296 -8.14 11.51 -20.94
CA ALA A 296 -7.47 11.20 -22.19
C ALA A 296 -8.17 11.88 -23.38
N THR A 297 -9.50 11.81 -23.43
CA THR A 297 -10.32 12.49 -24.45
C THR A 297 -10.09 14.00 -24.45
N ALA A 298 -10.10 14.62 -23.28
CA ALA A 298 -9.90 16.07 -23.15
C ALA A 298 -8.49 16.50 -23.54
N LYS A 299 -7.48 15.67 -23.24
CA LYS A 299 -6.06 16.03 -23.45
C LYS A 299 -5.56 15.69 -24.85
N TYR A 300 -6.00 14.56 -25.41
CA TYR A 300 -5.45 14.01 -26.66
C TYR A 300 -6.46 13.97 -27.79
N GLY A 301 -7.76 14.21 -27.53
CA GLY A 301 -8.86 14.10 -28.49
C GLY A 301 -9.55 12.74 -28.46
N ALA A 302 -10.84 12.70 -28.88
CA ALA A 302 -11.68 11.51 -28.77
C ALA A 302 -11.20 10.32 -29.63
N GLU A 303 -10.50 10.60 -30.74
CA GLU A 303 -9.97 9.60 -31.67
C GLU A 303 -8.52 9.18 -31.37
N SER A 304 -7.98 9.58 -30.21
CA SER A 304 -6.63 9.19 -29.79
C SER A 304 -6.60 7.78 -29.23
N ALA A 305 -5.46 7.09 -29.39
CA ALA A 305 -5.25 5.76 -28.82
C ALA A 305 -5.42 5.75 -27.30
N GLU A 306 -5.04 6.84 -26.63
CA GLU A 306 -5.21 7.02 -25.21
C GLU A 306 -6.69 7.12 -24.80
N ALA A 307 -7.55 7.76 -25.61
CA ALA A 307 -8.98 7.90 -25.36
C ALA A 307 -9.77 6.62 -25.69
N GLU A 308 -9.36 5.90 -26.73
CA GLU A 308 -9.98 4.64 -27.16
C GLU A 308 -9.55 3.45 -26.26
N ARG A 309 -8.50 3.61 -25.47
CA ARG A 309 -7.96 2.57 -24.61
C ARG A 309 -8.93 2.22 -23.48
N SER A 310 -9.08 0.93 -23.22
CA SER A 310 -9.76 0.44 -22.01
C SER A 310 -8.83 0.47 -20.80
N TYR A 311 -9.36 0.88 -19.66
CA TYR A 311 -8.67 0.87 -18.36
C TYR A 311 -9.46 -0.02 -17.40
N ALA A 312 -8.83 -1.09 -16.90
CA ALA A 312 -9.48 -2.04 -15.99
C ALA A 312 -9.64 -1.46 -14.57
N LEU A 313 -8.78 -0.51 -14.18
CA LEU A 313 -8.89 0.16 -12.88
C LEU A 313 -10.14 1.05 -12.86
N GLY A 314 -11.08 0.75 -11.97
CA GLY A 314 -12.20 1.62 -11.68
C GLY A 314 -11.75 2.93 -11.03
N ASP A 315 -12.61 3.96 -11.05
CA ASP A 315 -12.26 5.25 -10.45
C ASP A 315 -12.17 5.16 -8.93
N MET A 316 -13.22 4.66 -8.28
CA MET A 316 -13.24 4.49 -6.82
C MET A 316 -13.31 3.01 -6.46
N ASN A 317 -12.36 2.55 -5.65
CA ASN A 317 -12.47 1.28 -4.95
C ASN A 317 -12.76 1.52 -3.46
N THR A 318 -13.70 0.77 -2.91
CA THR A 318 -14.02 0.77 -1.48
C THR A 318 -13.96 -0.66 -0.95
N THR A 319 -13.17 -0.86 0.09
CA THR A 319 -12.95 -2.15 0.74
C THR A 319 -13.32 -2.05 2.21
N LEU A 320 -14.15 -2.98 2.69
CA LEU A 320 -14.45 -3.15 4.11
C LEU A 320 -13.79 -4.44 4.60
N ILE A 321 -13.07 -4.33 5.72
CA ILE A 321 -12.38 -5.45 6.34
C ILE A 321 -12.90 -5.64 7.76
N ARG A 322 -13.12 -6.89 8.16
CA ARG A 322 -13.39 -7.27 9.55
C ARG A 322 -12.18 -7.98 10.12
N THR A 323 -11.78 -7.60 11.33
CA THR A 323 -10.73 -8.28 12.07
C THR A 323 -11.28 -9.41 12.93
N ALA A 324 -10.42 -10.33 13.35
CA ALA A 324 -10.77 -11.45 14.23
C ALA A 324 -11.29 -10.99 15.61
N ARG A 325 -10.84 -9.83 16.08
CA ARG A 325 -11.36 -9.18 17.30
C ARG A 325 -12.64 -8.37 17.08
N GLY A 326 -13.22 -8.42 15.89
CA GLY A 326 -14.51 -7.79 15.58
C GLY A 326 -14.45 -6.32 15.24
N LYS A 327 -13.26 -5.76 15.02
CA LYS A 327 -13.07 -4.38 14.57
C LYS A 327 -13.32 -4.27 13.07
N SER A 328 -13.62 -3.09 12.58
CA SER A 328 -13.84 -2.84 11.15
C SER A 328 -12.85 -1.80 10.61
N ILE A 329 -12.44 -2.01 9.35
CA ILE A 329 -11.53 -1.14 8.62
C ILE A 329 -12.21 -0.77 7.30
N LEU A 330 -12.27 0.53 6.97
CA LEU A 330 -12.64 1.03 5.65
C LEU A 330 -11.37 1.47 4.93
N ILE A 331 -11.17 0.96 3.70
CA ILE A 331 -10.07 1.41 2.83
C ILE A 331 -10.64 1.88 1.50
N GLN A 332 -10.20 3.07 1.05
CA GLN A 332 -10.58 3.63 -0.24
C GLN A 332 -9.36 3.92 -1.12
N HIS A 333 -9.55 3.81 -2.44
CA HIS A 333 -8.53 4.14 -3.44
C HIS A 333 -9.18 4.86 -4.61
N ASP A 334 -8.63 6.02 -5.00
CA ASP A 334 -9.03 6.77 -6.18
C ASP A 334 -7.87 7.64 -6.66
N ILE A 335 -7.35 7.36 -7.86
CA ILE A 335 -6.25 8.12 -8.48
C ILE A 335 -6.63 8.69 -9.85
N THR A 336 -7.91 8.63 -10.19
CA THR A 336 -8.44 8.95 -11.52
C THR A 336 -9.52 10.01 -11.52
N SER A 337 -9.92 10.48 -10.34
CA SER A 337 -10.87 11.61 -10.17
C SER A 337 -10.13 12.90 -9.80
N PRO A 338 -10.69 14.08 -10.11
CA PRO A 338 -10.13 15.37 -9.74
C PRO A 338 -10.41 15.68 -8.24
N ARG A 339 -9.74 14.94 -7.37
CA ARG A 339 -9.90 15.05 -5.92
C ARG A 339 -8.61 15.51 -5.27
N PRO A 340 -8.69 16.40 -4.25
CA PRO A 340 -7.55 16.73 -3.41
C PRO A 340 -6.98 15.48 -2.72
N TYR A 341 -5.68 15.51 -2.42
CA TYR A 341 -5.01 14.45 -1.69
C TYR A 341 -5.70 14.17 -0.35
N ASN A 342 -5.99 12.89 -0.09
CA ASN A 342 -6.69 12.47 1.11
C ASN A 342 -6.33 11.01 1.46
N ARG A 343 -5.94 10.77 2.72
CA ARG A 343 -5.71 9.43 3.26
C ARG A 343 -6.73 9.01 4.31
N LEU A 344 -7.77 9.84 4.55
CA LEU A 344 -8.71 9.72 5.67
C LEU A 344 -8.01 9.74 7.03
N HIS A 345 -7.49 8.63 7.48
CA HIS A 345 -6.90 8.40 8.80
C HIS A 345 -7.87 8.78 9.91
N THR A 346 -8.94 7.99 10.01
CA THR A 346 -10.00 8.14 11.02
C THR A 346 -9.90 7.02 12.04
N ILE A 347 -10.05 7.36 13.30
CA ILE A 347 -10.03 6.43 14.44
C ILE A 347 -11.31 6.67 15.25
N SER A 348 -12.12 5.63 15.41
CA SER A 348 -13.30 5.65 16.28
C SER A 348 -13.11 4.65 17.41
N GLY A 349 -13.02 5.13 18.62
CA GLY A 349 -12.89 4.33 19.83
C GLY A 349 -14.04 4.56 20.82
N THR A 350 -14.04 3.79 21.91
CA THR A 350 -15.08 3.89 22.95
C THR A 350 -14.95 5.12 23.84
N LYS A 351 -13.83 5.85 23.79
CA LYS A 351 -13.57 7.05 24.62
C LYS A 351 -13.09 8.24 23.80
N GLY A 352 -12.82 8.07 22.51
CA GLY A 352 -12.28 9.15 21.70
C GLY A 352 -12.32 8.87 20.21
N PHE A 353 -12.14 9.94 19.47
CA PHE A 353 -12.14 10.02 18.04
C PHE A 353 -10.94 10.82 17.54
N ALA A 354 -10.36 10.41 16.43
CA ALA A 354 -9.36 11.19 15.69
C ALA A 354 -9.63 11.14 14.19
N GLN A 355 -9.34 12.22 13.49
CA GLN A 355 -9.41 12.32 12.03
C GLN A 355 -8.33 13.28 11.54
N LYS A 356 -7.66 12.93 10.44
CA LYS A 356 -6.68 13.82 9.80
C LYS A 356 -7.27 14.64 8.66
N TYR A 357 -8.00 14.00 7.78
CA TYR A 357 -8.52 14.62 6.55
C TYR A 357 -10.04 14.67 6.55
N PRO A 358 -10.67 15.71 5.96
CA PRO A 358 -10.03 16.90 5.36
C PRO A 358 -9.54 17.91 6.39
N ILE A 359 -9.98 17.83 7.65
CA ILE A 359 -9.62 18.73 8.75
C ILE A 359 -9.20 17.87 9.95
N ARG A 360 -8.02 18.16 10.50
CA ARG A 360 -7.55 17.50 11.72
C ARG A 360 -8.52 17.74 12.87
N SER A 361 -8.96 16.68 13.49
CA SER A 361 -9.93 16.71 14.58
C SER A 361 -9.62 15.66 15.62
N LEU A 362 -9.79 16.00 16.89
CA LEU A 362 -9.84 15.11 18.02
C LEU A 362 -11.10 15.40 18.83
N ALA A 363 -11.69 14.35 19.41
CA ALA A 363 -12.79 14.46 20.37
C ALA A 363 -12.66 13.36 21.41
N PHE A 364 -12.97 13.66 22.68
CA PHE A 364 -12.86 12.72 23.79
C PHE A 364 -14.03 12.86 24.78
N ASP A 365 -14.38 11.75 25.42
CA ASP A 365 -15.33 11.77 26.53
C ASP A 365 -14.88 12.77 27.64
N PRO A 366 -15.82 13.41 28.35
CA PRO A 366 -17.29 13.25 28.27
C PRO A 366 -17.98 14.13 27.23
N ASP A 367 -17.27 14.94 26.46
CA ASP A 367 -17.84 15.85 25.45
C ASP A 367 -17.44 15.49 24.00
N ALA A 368 -17.40 14.20 23.69
CA ALA A 368 -17.01 13.71 22.38
C ALA A 368 -17.98 14.09 21.23
N HIS A 369 -19.12 14.73 21.55
CA HIS A 369 -20.03 15.30 20.54
C HIS A 369 -19.40 16.50 19.81
N HIS A 370 -18.49 17.21 20.47
CA HIS A 370 -17.79 18.35 19.92
C HIS A 370 -16.30 18.04 19.71
N ARG A 371 -15.76 18.44 18.57
CA ARG A 371 -14.32 18.39 18.36
C ARG A 371 -13.61 19.38 19.29
N LEU A 372 -12.38 19.08 19.67
CA LEU A 372 -11.53 20.04 20.40
C LEU A 372 -11.34 21.31 19.57
N SER A 373 -11.16 22.46 20.28
CA SER A 373 -10.71 23.68 19.60
C SER A 373 -9.33 23.48 18.97
N ASP A 374 -8.97 24.31 18.02
CA ASP A 374 -7.68 24.22 17.35
C ASP A 374 -6.49 24.36 18.35
N GLU A 375 -6.67 25.19 19.39
CA GLU A 375 -5.67 25.33 20.48
C GLU A 375 -5.55 24.05 21.33
N GLN A 376 -6.69 23.46 21.69
CA GLN A 376 -6.71 22.19 22.42
C GLN A 376 -6.13 21.04 21.59
N LEU A 377 -6.46 21.00 20.29
CA LEU A 377 -5.90 20.04 19.35
C LEU A 377 -4.36 20.14 19.32
N ASP A 378 -3.82 21.35 19.13
CA ASP A 378 -2.38 21.58 19.10
C ASP A 378 -1.70 21.24 20.42
N GLN A 379 -2.34 21.49 21.57
CA GLN A 379 -1.83 21.07 22.88
C GLN A 379 -1.77 19.55 23.00
N MET A 380 -2.82 18.85 22.55
CA MET A 380 -2.87 17.38 22.55
C MET A 380 -1.82 16.78 21.63
N LEU A 381 -1.66 17.31 20.41
CA LEU A 381 -0.63 16.83 19.47
C LEU A 381 0.79 16.99 20.04
N ARG A 382 1.09 18.11 20.67
CA ARG A 382 2.39 18.31 21.35
C ARG A 382 2.57 17.38 22.55
N ARG A 383 1.54 17.21 23.38
CA ARG A 383 1.62 16.38 24.59
C ARG A 383 1.90 14.91 24.27
N TYR A 384 1.25 14.40 23.22
CA TYR A 384 1.32 13.00 22.82
C TYR A 384 2.23 12.77 21.60
N GLU A 385 3.08 13.73 21.29
CA GLU A 385 4.06 13.58 20.22
C GLU A 385 4.86 12.28 20.42
N HIS A 386 5.00 11.50 19.34
CA HIS A 386 5.70 10.21 19.41
C HIS A 386 7.18 10.42 19.77
N PRO A 387 7.82 9.56 20.58
CA PRO A 387 9.23 9.73 20.95
C PRO A 387 10.18 9.94 19.77
N ILE A 388 10.03 9.17 18.68
CA ILE A 388 10.85 9.32 17.48
C ILE A 388 10.65 10.71 16.82
N THR A 389 9.41 11.18 16.70
CA THR A 389 9.17 12.51 16.08
C THR A 389 9.68 13.64 16.98
N ARG A 390 9.69 13.44 18.29
CA ARG A 390 10.30 14.38 19.24
C ARG A 390 11.82 14.43 19.11
N GLU A 391 12.45 13.29 18.81
CA GLU A 391 13.89 13.17 18.67
C GLU A 391 14.40 13.76 17.36
N ILE A 392 13.81 13.34 16.21
CA ILE A 392 14.34 13.68 14.89
C ILE A 392 13.40 14.53 14.03
N GLY A 393 12.22 14.89 14.53
CA GLY A 393 11.17 15.52 13.74
C GLY A 393 11.54 16.89 13.17
N GLU A 394 12.38 17.67 13.88
CA GLU A 394 12.88 18.96 13.36
C GLU A 394 13.79 18.72 12.15
N LYS A 395 14.79 17.86 12.28
CA LYS A 395 15.67 17.44 11.18
C LYS A 395 14.87 16.84 10.01
N ALA A 396 13.88 16.02 10.32
CA ALA A 396 13.03 15.42 9.29
C ALA A 396 12.26 16.46 8.46
N ARG A 397 11.76 17.52 9.09
CA ARG A 397 11.10 18.64 8.36
C ARG A 397 12.08 19.44 7.52
N GLU A 398 13.31 19.63 7.97
CA GLU A 398 14.37 20.33 7.24
C GLU A 398 14.82 19.51 6.01
N VAL A 399 15.11 18.23 6.18
CA VAL A 399 15.51 17.34 5.09
C VAL A 399 14.35 17.11 4.10
N GLY A 400 13.11 17.03 4.61
CA GLY A 400 11.91 16.90 3.78
C GLY A 400 11.59 15.47 3.41
N GLY A 401 10.98 15.30 2.22
CA GLY A 401 10.35 14.04 1.81
C GLY A 401 8.96 13.92 2.42
N HIS A 402 7.93 14.38 1.66
CA HIS A 402 6.52 14.40 2.07
C HIS A 402 6.31 15.00 3.47
N GLY A 403 6.93 16.16 3.73
CA GLY A 403 6.81 16.85 5.01
C GLY A 403 7.65 16.25 6.14
N GLY A 404 8.62 15.41 5.82
CA GLY A 404 9.54 14.77 6.76
C GLY A 404 9.25 13.30 7.05
N MET A 405 8.07 12.78 6.69
CA MET A 405 7.72 11.39 7.00
C MET A 405 8.63 10.37 6.28
N ASP A 406 9.14 10.69 5.08
CA ASP A 406 10.09 9.82 4.38
C ASP A 406 11.41 9.72 5.13
N PHE A 407 11.90 10.85 5.68
CA PHE A 407 13.14 10.86 6.46
C PHE A 407 12.99 10.07 7.77
N ILE A 408 11.85 10.21 8.46
CA ILE A 408 11.59 9.44 9.68
C ILE A 408 11.52 7.94 9.39
N MET A 409 10.95 7.56 8.23
CA MET A 409 10.90 6.16 7.79
C MET A 409 12.30 5.61 7.50
N ASP A 410 13.15 6.40 6.84
CA ASP A 410 14.51 6.00 6.49
C ASP A 410 15.42 5.88 7.72
N TYR A 411 15.22 6.74 8.73
CA TYR A 411 15.88 6.71 10.04
C TYR A 411 15.47 5.47 10.85
#